data_2c65d199ecaf2abdb907ec0a7bff0cc9
#
_entry.id   2c65d199ecaf2abdb907ec0a7bff0cc9
#
_cell.length_a   1.000
_cell.length_b   1.000
_cell.length_c   1.000
_cell.angle_alpha   90.00
_cell.angle_beta   90.00
_cell.angle_gamma   90.00
#
_symmetry.space_group_name_H-M   'P 1'
#
loop_
_entity.id
_entity.type
_entity.pdbx_description
1 polymer ?
#
loop_
_entity_poly.entity_id
_entity_poly.type
_entity_poly.pdbx_seq_one_letter_code
_entity_poly.pdbx_strand_id
1 'polypeptide(L)'
;DSSNQVPDGDTLGRFRNLLVKNSLQEKLFAQVVSLLMERGMILKKGTIVDSTIISAPSSTKNKEKQRDPDAHQVKKGNTWHFGYKAHIGVDKDSGIVHTVKVTAANQHDVSMTSELLTGEETVVYGDSGYLGAEKREDAVKKNANGKRIRYKINRRPSQIAKKSTRSQGQLKRRERSEE
;
A
#
# COMPACT_ATOMS: atom_id res chain seq x y z
N ASP A 1 4.60 -30.69 32.37
CA ASP A 1 5.79 -29.90 32.01
C ASP A 1 6.03 -30.00 30.52
N SER A 2 5.30 -29.23 29.77
CA SER A 2 5.60 -29.05 28.34
C SER A 2 6.64 -27.95 28.25
N SER A 3 7.92 -28.31 28.24
CA SER A 3 8.98 -27.44 27.76
C SER A 3 8.75 -27.23 26.26
N ASN A 4 7.84 -26.33 25.90
CA ASN A 4 7.69 -25.87 24.54
C ASN A 4 9.03 -25.23 24.13
N GLN A 5 9.84 -26.00 23.39
CA GLN A 5 11.06 -25.46 22.81
C GLN A 5 10.66 -24.33 21.86
N VAL A 6 10.98 -23.11 22.28
CA VAL A 6 10.83 -21.96 21.39
C VAL A 6 11.83 -22.12 20.25
N PRO A 7 11.41 -22.09 18.99
CA PRO A 7 12.32 -22.19 17.85
C PRO A 7 13.38 -21.10 17.91
N ASP A 8 14.62 -21.47 17.69
CA ASP A 8 15.72 -20.53 17.54
C ASP A 8 15.70 -19.81 16.19
N GLY A 9 16.55 -18.80 16.01
CA GLY A 9 16.62 -18.01 14.79
C GLY A 9 16.97 -18.84 13.56
N ASP A 10 17.80 -19.87 13.72
CA ASP A 10 18.20 -20.77 12.62
C ASP A 10 17.02 -21.65 12.16
N THR A 11 16.24 -22.14 13.11
CA THR A 11 15.02 -22.91 12.82
C THR A 11 14.01 -22.08 12.05
N LEU A 12 13.79 -20.81 12.47
CA LEU A 12 12.92 -19.87 11.76
C LEU A 12 13.46 -19.56 10.36
N GLY A 13 14.78 -19.38 10.23
CA GLY A 13 15.44 -19.17 8.94
C GLY A 13 15.26 -20.35 7.98
N ARG A 14 15.45 -21.58 8.46
CA ARG A 14 15.24 -22.80 7.67
C ARG A 14 13.79 -22.97 7.26
N PHE A 15 12.85 -22.71 8.16
CA PHE A 15 11.41 -22.74 7.85
C PHE A 15 11.04 -21.71 6.78
N ARG A 16 11.50 -20.46 6.91
CA ARG A 16 11.33 -19.43 5.86
C ARG A 16 11.86 -19.89 4.51
N ASN A 17 13.09 -20.46 4.48
CA ASN A 17 13.69 -20.94 3.23
C ASN A 17 12.91 -22.11 2.63
N LEU A 18 12.32 -22.97 3.45
CA LEU A 18 11.42 -24.04 2.99
C LEU A 18 10.16 -23.48 2.32
N LEU A 19 9.54 -22.45 2.92
CA LEU A 19 8.37 -21.76 2.34
C LEU A 19 8.73 -21.12 0.99
N VAL A 20 9.88 -20.42 0.93
CA VAL A 20 10.37 -19.79 -0.31
C VAL A 20 10.58 -20.85 -1.39
N LYS A 21 11.34 -21.91 -1.10
CA LYS A 21 11.67 -22.98 -2.05
C LYS A 21 10.43 -23.65 -2.66
N ASN A 22 9.33 -23.72 -1.89
CA ASN A 22 8.09 -24.37 -2.34
C ASN A 22 7.00 -23.37 -2.75
N SER A 23 7.31 -22.07 -2.84
CA SER A 23 6.35 -20.99 -3.21
C SER A 23 5.07 -21.04 -2.35
N LEU A 24 5.23 -21.25 -1.03
CA LEU A 24 4.11 -21.42 -0.10
C LEU A 24 3.71 -20.14 0.63
N GLN A 25 4.50 -19.06 0.58
CA GLN A 25 4.23 -17.84 1.34
C GLN A 25 2.90 -17.20 0.94
N GLU A 26 2.66 -17.03 -0.36
CA GLU A 26 1.42 -16.43 -0.87
C GLU A 26 0.21 -17.30 -0.54
N LYS A 27 0.34 -18.63 -0.65
CA LYS A 27 -0.73 -19.57 -0.30
C LYS A 27 -1.07 -19.51 1.18
N LEU A 28 -0.04 -19.46 2.04
CA LEU A 28 -0.22 -19.35 3.50
C LEU A 28 -0.90 -18.02 3.85
N PHE A 29 -0.43 -16.91 3.28
CA PHE A 29 -1.04 -15.60 3.47
C PHE A 29 -2.51 -15.59 3.05
N ALA A 30 -2.82 -16.11 1.85
CA ALA A 30 -4.18 -16.17 1.34
C ALA A 30 -5.10 -17.02 2.25
N GLN A 31 -4.63 -18.14 2.79
CA GLN A 31 -5.39 -18.97 3.72
C GLN A 31 -5.66 -18.26 5.03
N VAL A 32 -4.67 -17.58 5.60
CA VAL A 32 -4.86 -16.80 6.84
C VAL A 32 -5.87 -15.68 6.61
N VAL A 33 -5.77 -14.95 5.51
CA VAL A 33 -6.72 -13.88 5.15
C VAL A 33 -8.13 -14.46 4.98
N SER A 34 -8.29 -15.60 4.29
CA SER A 34 -9.59 -16.26 4.13
C SER A 34 -10.21 -16.63 5.49
N LEU A 35 -9.43 -17.23 6.37
CA LEU A 35 -9.87 -17.59 7.72
C LEU A 35 -10.34 -16.36 8.53
N LEU A 36 -9.62 -15.23 8.43
CA LEU A 36 -9.97 -13.99 9.11
C LEU A 36 -11.24 -13.37 8.52
N MET A 37 -11.43 -13.47 7.21
CA MET A 37 -12.67 -13.07 6.53
C MET A 37 -13.88 -13.91 6.99
N GLU A 38 -13.73 -15.23 7.02
CA GLU A 38 -14.77 -16.16 7.48
C GLU A 38 -15.18 -15.91 8.92
N ARG A 39 -14.24 -15.51 9.77
CA ARG A 39 -14.50 -15.12 11.17
C ARG A 39 -15.06 -13.69 11.33
N GLY A 40 -15.31 -12.98 10.23
CA GLY A 40 -15.82 -11.61 10.27
C GLY A 40 -14.83 -10.57 10.82
N MET A 41 -13.55 -10.90 10.88
CA MET A 41 -12.51 -9.98 11.39
C MET A 41 -12.07 -8.95 10.33
N ILE A 42 -12.27 -9.24 9.05
CA ILE A 42 -12.04 -8.32 7.92
C ILE A 42 -13.41 -7.93 7.39
N LEU A 43 -13.78 -6.65 7.53
CA LEU A 43 -15.13 -6.17 7.23
C LEU A 43 -15.32 -5.72 5.78
N LYS A 44 -14.24 -5.52 5.03
CA LYS A 44 -14.20 -5.12 3.60
C LYS A 44 -14.99 -3.85 3.25
N LYS A 45 -15.38 -3.03 4.25
CA LYS A 45 -16.14 -1.79 4.05
C LYS A 45 -15.30 -0.65 3.51
N GLY A 46 -14.00 -0.70 3.77
CA GLY A 46 -13.05 0.28 3.29
C GLY A 46 -11.62 -0.22 3.42
N THR A 47 -10.77 0.20 2.49
CA THR A 47 -9.36 -0.16 2.44
C THR A 47 -8.48 1.07 2.58
N ILE A 48 -7.46 0.98 3.43
CA ILE A 48 -6.34 1.92 3.51
C ILE A 48 -5.23 1.35 2.64
N VAL A 49 -4.74 2.14 1.68
CA VAL A 49 -3.61 1.77 0.83
C VAL A 49 -2.37 2.54 1.25
N ASP A 50 -1.25 1.83 1.37
CA ASP A 50 0.06 2.40 1.70
C ASP A 50 1.20 1.60 1.09
N SER A 51 2.41 2.16 1.10
CA SER A 51 3.61 1.50 0.62
C SER A 51 4.82 1.75 1.52
N THR A 52 5.66 0.74 1.66
CA THR A 52 6.93 0.87 2.36
C THR A 52 8.09 0.42 1.46
N ILE A 53 9.27 1.05 1.64
CA ILE A 53 10.47 0.68 0.89
C ILE A 53 11.18 -0.45 1.64
N ILE A 54 11.53 -1.50 0.91
CA ILE A 54 12.37 -2.60 1.36
C ILE A 54 13.73 -2.44 0.69
N SER A 55 14.75 -2.11 1.47
CA SER A 55 16.11 -1.92 0.94
C SER A 55 16.74 -3.25 0.56
N ALA A 56 17.32 -3.31 -0.63
CA ALA A 56 18.17 -4.39 -1.08
C ALA A 56 19.66 -4.01 -0.92
N PRO A 57 20.57 -4.99 -0.79
CA PRO A 57 21.99 -4.72 -0.76
C PRO A 57 22.45 -4.01 -2.05
N SER A 58 23.03 -2.82 -1.89
CA SER A 58 23.54 -2.04 -3.02
C SER A 58 25.00 -2.42 -3.41
N SER A 59 25.63 -3.30 -2.62
CA SER A 59 27.00 -3.74 -2.82
C SER A 59 27.11 -4.71 -4.00
N THR A 60 28.18 -4.56 -4.79
CA THR A 60 28.60 -5.52 -5.84
C THR A 60 29.66 -6.51 -5.36
N LYS A 61 29.94 -6.56 -4.04
CA LYS A 61 30.93 -7.47 -3.42
C LYS A 61 30.35 -8.87 -3.14
N ASN A 62 29.32 -9.26 -3.86
CA ASN A 62 28.76 -10.62 -3.84
C ASN A 62 29.50 -11.52 -4.86
N LYS A 63 29.15 -12.81 -4.86
CA LYS A 63 29.74 -13.82 -5.74
C LYS A 63 29.56 -13.48 -7.22
N GLU A 64 28.40 -12.95 -7.58
CA GLU A 64 28.02 -12.57 -8.94
C GLU A 64 28.57 -11.20 -9.37
N LYS A 65 29.18 -10.42 -8.45
CA LYS A 65 29.67 -9.05 -8.65
C LYS A 65 28.63 -8.10 -9.27
N GLN A 66 27.34 -8.37 -9.02
CA GLN A 66 26.23 -7.61 -9.57
C GLN A 66 25.25 -7.22 -8.46
N ARG A 67 24.53 -6.13 -8.67
CA ARG A 67 23.36 -5.79 -7.88
C ARG A 67 22.19 -6.65 -8.31
N ASP A 68 21.20 -6.77 -7.45
CA ASP A 68 19.94 -7.40 -7.78
C ASP A 68 19.31 -6.69 -9.00
N PRO A 69 19.11 -7.39 -10.15
CA PRO A 69 18.61 -6.77 -11.37
C PRO A 69 17.16 -6.32 -11.29
N ASP A 70 16.36 -6.92 -10.40
CA ASP A 70 14.95 -6.59 -10.22
C ASP A 70 14.73 -5.43 -9.23
N ALA A 71 15.77 -5.07 -8.46
CA ALA A 71 15.73 -3.96 -7.54
C ALA A 71 16.07 -2.63 -8.23
N HIS A 72 15.32 -1.56 -7.93
CA HIS A 72 15.51 -0.25 -8.53
C HIS A 72 15.71 0.85 -7.49
N GLN A 73 16.19 2.00 -7.96
CA GLN A 73 16.39 3.17 -7.10
C GLN A 73 15.12 4.03 -7.04
N VAL A 74 14.85 4.58 -5.85
CA VAL A 74 13.80 5.58 -5.63
C VAL A 74 14.33 6.65 -4.68
N LYS A 75 13.94 7.90 -4.92
CA LYS A 75 14.25 9.02 -4.03
C LYS A 75 13.05 9.29 -3.11
N LYS A 76 13.28 9.25 -1.78
CA LYS A 76 12.28 9.65 -0.78
C LYS A 76 12.86 10.80 0.04
N GLY A 77 12.27 11.98 -0.07
CA GLY A 77 12.88 13.20 0.47
C GLY A 77 14.22 13.48 -0.21
N ASN A 78 15.29 13.59 0.59
CA ASN A 78 16.65 13.79 0.10
C ASN A 78 17.49 12.50 0.04
N THR A 79 16.92 11.35 0.38
CA THR A 79 17.63 10.06 0.45
C THR A 79 17.27 9.17 -0.72
N TRP A 80 18.29 8.56 -1.33
CA TRP A 80 18.13 7.51 -2.33
C TRP A 80 18.09 6.14 -1.66
N HIS A 81 17.11 5.33 -2.06
CA HIS A 81 16.96 3.94 -1.64
C HIS A 81 17.07 3.04 -2.86
N PHE A 82 17.74 1.89 -2.71
CA PHE A 82 17.81 0.85 -3.72
C PHE A 82 17.11 -0.40 -3.19
N GLY A 83 16.17 -0.94 -3.93
CA GLY A 83 15.42 -2.13 -3.49
C GLY A 83 14.04 -2.23 -4.11
N TYR A 84 13.09 -2.57 -3.27
CA TYR A 84 11.69 -2.86 -3.62
C TYR A 84 10.73 -1.98 -2.84
N LYS A 85 9.46 -1.99 -3.24
CA LYS A 85 8.34 -1.50 -2.45
C LYS A 85 7.39 -2.65 -2.13
N ALA A 86 6.96 -2.73 -0.88
CA ALA A 86 5.80 -3.51 -0.50
C ALA A 86 4.60 -2.55 -0.44
N HIS A 87 3.60 -2.81 -1.25
CA HIS A 87 2.31 -2.12 -1.25
C HIS A 87 1.32 -2.97 -0.48
N ILE A 88 0.55 -2.36 0.41
CA ILE A 88 -0.41 -3.04 1.28
C ILE A 88 -1.81 -2.47 1.15
N GLY A 89 -2.80 -3.36 1.19
CA GLY A 89 -4.20 -3.04 1.40
C GLY A 89 -4.60 -3.51 2.80
N VAL A 90 -5.11 -2.58 3.60
CA VAL A 90 -5.44 -2.78 5.01
C VAL A 90 -6.92 -2.51 5.23
N ASP A 91 -7.64 -3.42 5.89
CA ASP A 91 -9.02 -3.16 6.29
C ASP A 91 -9.07 -2.00 7.29
N LYS A 92 -9.87 -0.97 6.97
CA LYS A 92 -9.88 0.28 7.74
C LYS A 92 -10.43 0.14 9.16
N ASP A 93 -11.26 -0.88 9.39
CA ASP A 93 -11.95 -1.06 10.68
C ASP A 93 -11.15 -1.96 11.61
N SER A 94 -10.56 -3.04 11.08
CA SER A 94 -9.78 -4.00 11.87
C SER A 94 -8.26 -3.73 11.88
N GLY A 95 -7.74 -2.96 10.92
CA GLY A 95 -6.30 -2.77 10.75
C GLY A 95 -5.57 -4.01 10.20
N ILE A 96 -6.29 -5.03 9.75
CA ILE A 96 -5.71 -6.26 9.22
C ILE A 96 -5.29 -6.05 7.76
N VAL A 97 -4.05 -6.43 7.45
CA VAL A 97 -3.54 -6.46 6.07
C VAL A 97 -4.21 -7.62 5.33
N HIS A 98 -4.94 -7.32 4.26
CA HIS A 98 -5.60 -8.32 3.42
C HIS A 98 -4.95 -8.50 2.05
N THR A 99 -4.16 -7.54 1.59
CA THR A 99 -3.47 -7.60 0.30
C THR A 99 -2.06 -7.09 0.44
N VAL A 100 -1.10 -7.80 -0.17
CA VAL A 100 0.30 -7.38 -0.26
C VAL A 100 0.77 -7.57 -1.70
N LYS A 101 1.45 -6.57 -2.25
CA LYS A 101 2.11 -6.61 -3.56
C LYS A 101 3.51 -6.07 -3.43
N VAL A 102 4.47 -6.74 -4.08
CA VAL A 102 5.87 -6.28 -4.09
C VAL A 102 6.24 -5.88 -5.52
N THR A 103 6.86 -4.73 -5.65
CA THR A 103 7.34 -4.20 -6.94
C THR A 103 8.76 -3.66 -6.78
N ALA A 104 9.43 -3.35 -7.89
CA ALA A 104 10.64 -2.55 -7.86
C ALA A 104 10.36 -1.17 -7.22
N ALA A 105 11.34 -0.61 -6.49
CA ALA A 105 11.14 0.61 -5.70
C ALA A 105 10.73 1.85 -6.52
N ASN A 106 11.03 1.87 -7.83
CA ASN A 106 10.67 2.96 -8.74
C ASN A 106 9.21 2.95 -9.21
N GLN A 107 8.44 1.90 -8.90
CA GLN A 107 7.03 1.83 -9.24
C GLN A 107 6.24 2.91 -8.46
N HIS A 108 5.34 3.61 -9.14
CA HIS A 108 4.49 4.63 -8.51
C HIS A 108 3.39 4.01 -7.67
N ASP A 109 3.20 4.49 -6.44
CA ASP A 109 2.22 3.95 -5.49
C ASP A 109 0.80 3.99 -6.05
N VAL A 110 0.43 5.08 -6.73
CA VAL A 110 -0.89 5.25 -7.34
C VAL A 110 -1.23 4.18 -8.39
N SER A 111 -0.22 3.60 -9.06
CA SER A 111 -0.46 2.56 -10.08
C SER A 111 -0.83 1.21 -9.49
N MET A 112 -0.57 0.99 -8.22
CA MET A 112 -0.88 -0.27 -7.54
C MET A 112 -2.24 -0.25 -6.82
N THR A 113 -2.94 0.90 -6.83
CA THR A 113 -4.17 1.07 -6.04
C THR A 113 -5.22 0.01 -6.34
N SER A 114 -5.49 -0.26 -7.61
CA SER A 114 -6.52 -1.25 -8.04
C SER A 114 -6.21 -2.66 -7.58
N GLU A 115 -4.92 -3.03 -7.55
CA GLU A 115 -4.47 -4.37 -7.13
C GLU A 115 -4.51 -4.59 -5.61
N LEU A 116 -4.65 -3.51 -4.83
CA LEU A 116 -4.72 -3.55 -3.38
C LEU A 116 -6.15 -3.65 -2.85
N LEU A 117 -7.16 -3.55 -3.71
CA LEU A 117 -8.56 -3.58 -3.32
C LEU A 117 -9.12 -5.00 -3.38
N THR A 118 -10.07 -5.31 -2.50
CA THR A 118 -10.83 -6.57 -2.51
C THR A 118 -11.99 -6.54 -3.53
N GLY A 119 -12.40 -5.33 -3.95
CA GLY A 119 -13.56 -5.12 -4.82
C GLY A 119 -14.88 -4.98 -4.08
N GLU A 120 -14.92 -5.10 -2.76
CA GLU A 120 -16.14 -4.96 -1.95
C GLU A 120 -16.22 -3.61 -1.23
N GLU A 121 -15.17 -2.80 -1.28
CA GLU A 121 -15.04 -1.54 -0.58
C GLU A 121 -16.07 -0.49 -1.01
N THR A 122 -16.50 0.32 -0.07
CA THR A 122 -17.25 1.56 -0.32
C THR A 122 -16.39 2.81 -0.27
N VAL A 123 -15.19 2.70 0.31
CA VAL A 123 -14.25 3.81 0.48
C VAL A 123 -12.81 3.32 0.45
N VAL A 124 -11.94 4.09 -0.19
CA VAL A 124 -10.48 3.88 -0.23
C VAL A 124 -9.81 5.09 0.39
N TYR A 125 -8.88 4.84 1.30
CA TYR A 125 -8.06 5.87 1.94
C TYR A 125 -6.61 5.69 1.50
N GLY A 126 -5.92 6.80 1.29
CA GLY A 126 -4.50 6.80 0.98
C GLY A 126 -3.85 8.15 1.29
N ASP A 127 -2.54 8.16 1.32
CA ASP A 127 -1.76 9.38 1.43
C ASP A 127 -1.69 10.16 0.10
N SER A 128 -0.91 11.24 0.06
CA SER A 128 -0.76 12.07 -1.14
C SER A 128 -0.03 11.38 -2.31
N GLY A 129 0.61 10.25 -2.08
CA GLY A 129 1.22 9.42 -3.13
C GLY A 129 0.20 8.76 -4.04
N TYR A 130 -1.04 8.62 -3.56
CA TYR A 130 -2.17 8.03 -4.28
C TYR A 130 -3.09 9.06 -4.95
N LEU A 131 -2.69 10.33 -5.02
CA LEU A 131 -3.49 11.37 -5.68
C LEU A 131 -3.72 11.03 -7.16
N GLY A 132 -5.00 11.07 -7.56
CA GLY A 132 -5.43 10.75 -8.92
C GLY A 132 -5.77 9.28 -9.13
N ALA A 133 -5.70 8.42 -8.11
CA ALA A 133 -6.08 7.01 -8.22
C ALA A 133 -7.47 6.81 -8.84
N GLU A 134 -8.43 7.66 -8.46
CA GLU A 134 -9.81 7.61 -8.96
C GLU A 134 -9.97 7.96 -10.45
N LYS A 135 -8.96 8.57 -11.05
CA LYS A 135 -8.97 9.05 -12.46
C LYS A 135 -8.29 8.08 -13.42
N ARG A 136 -7.58 7.10 -12.89
CA ARG A 136 -6.86 6.12 -13.72
C ARG A 136 -7.85 5.24 -14.49
N GLU A 137 -7.42 4.71 -15.62
CA GLU A 137 -8.20 3.79 -16.44
C GLU A 137 -8.52 2.48 -15.70
N ASP A 138 -7.53 1.98 -14.94
CA ASP A 138 -7.59 0.78 -14.11
C ASP A 138 -8.32 1.00 -12.77
N ALA A 139 -8.80 2.21 -12.48
CA ALA A 139 -9.46 2.53 -11.22
C ALA A 139 -10.77 1.74 -11.03
N VAL A 140 -10.90 1.04 -9.91
CA VAL A 140 -12.14 0.37 -9.51
C VAL A 140 -13.16 1.44 -9.07
N LYS A 141 -14.09 1.79 -9.94
CA LYS A 141 -15.08 2.87 -9.71
C LYS A 141 -16.31 2.41 -8.96
N LYS A 142 -16.65 1.13 -9.06
CA LYS A 142 -17.80 0.50 -8.40
C LYS A 142 -17.35 -0.81 -7.75
N ASN A 143 -17.90 -1.09 -6.59
CA ASN A 143 -17.66 -2.37 -5.92
C ASN A 143 -18.51 -3.51 -6.54
N ALA A 144 -18.32 -4.74 -6.05
CA ALA A 144 -19.05 -5.93 -6.50
C ALA A 144 -20.59 -5.79 -6.44
N ASN A 145 -21.10 -4.94 -5.54
CA ASN A 145 -22.52 -4.63 -5.39
C ASN A 145 -22.99 -3.46 -6.26
N GLY A 146 -22.18 -2.98 -7.20
CA GLY A 146 -22.49 -1.86 -8.09
C GLY A 146 -22.46 -0.47 -7.44
N LYS A 147 -22.13 -0.36 -6.15
CA LYS A 147 -22.02 0.92 -5.44
C LYS A 147 -20.71 1.63 -5.79
N ARG A 148 -20.79 2.95 -5.99
CA ARG A 148 -19.62 3.79 -6.27
C ARG A 148 -18.65 3.80 -5.09
N ILE A 149 -17.37 3.53 -5.38
CA ILE A 149 -16.28 3.63 -4.41
C ILE A 149 -15.87 5.11 -4.28
N ARG A 150 -15.72 5.57 -3.04
CA ARG A 150 -15.26 6.92 -2.71
C ARG A 150 -13.78 6.90 -2.37
N TYR A 151 -12.96 7.61 -3.14
CA TYR A 151 -11.53 7.77 -2.87
C TYR A 151 -11.32 8.99 -1.96
N LYS A 152 -10.78 8.77 -0.76
CA LYS A 152 -10.44 9.79 0.23
C LYS A 152 -8.92 9.86 0.37
N ILE A 153 -8.29 10.49 -0.61
CA ILE A 153 -6.84 10.63 -0.67
C ILE A 153 -6.42 11.96 -0.04
N ASN A 154 -5.45 11.92 0.86
CA ASN A 154 -4.91 13.10 1.52
C ASN A 154 -4.24 14.04 0.50
N ARG A 155 -4.48 15.34 0.63
CA ARG A 155 -3.84 16.36 -0.21
C ARG A 155 -2.51 16.78 0.39
N ARG A 156 -1.58 17.17 -0.48
CA ARG A 156 -0.32 17.77 -0.04
C ARG A 156 -0.59 19.10 0.68
N PRO A 157 0.17 19.46 1.72
CA PRO A 157 0.01 20.75 2.45
C PRO A 157 -0.04 21.96 1.52
N SER A 158 0.81 21.99 0.50
CA SER A 158 0.82 23.07 -0.53
C SER A 158 -0.48 23.19 -1.33
N GLN A 159 -1.19 22.09 -1.56
CA GLN A 159 -2.49 22.11 -2.25
C GLN A 159 -3.62 22.55 -1.32
N ILE A 160 -3.52 22.26 -0.04
CA ILE A 160 -4.46 22.71 1.00
C ILE A 160 -4.34 24.23 1.15
N ALA A 161 -3.11 24.74 1.27
CA ALA A 161 -2.84 26.18 1.37
C ALA A 161 -3.38 26.96 0.17
N LYS A 162 -3.12 26.50 -1.07
CA LYS A 162 -3.65 27.12 -2.30
C LYS A 162 -5.17 27.15 -2.35
N LYS A 163 -5.84 26.10 -1.85
CA LYS A 163 -7.30 26.05 -1.83
C LYS A 163 -7.88 27.03 -0.81
N SER A 164 -7.27 27.16 0.37
CA SER A 164 -7.66 28.16 1.37
C SER A 164 -7.57 29.58 0.83
N THR A 165 -6.45 29.94 0.20
CA THR A 165 -6.25 31.26 -0.41
C THR A 165 -7.27 31.55 -1.52
N ARG A 166 -7.60 30.53 -2.35
CA ARG A 166 -8.58 30.67 -3.43
C ARG A 166 -10.01 30.87 -2.89
N SER A 167 -10.38 30.18 -1.81
CA SER A 167 -11.68 30.33 -1.13
C SER A 167 -11.81 31.71 -0.52
N GLN A 168 -10.77 32.23 0.13
CA GLN A 168 -10.73 33.61 0.68
C GLN A 168 -10.81 34.66 -0.44
N GLY A 169 -10.14 34.43 -1.57
CA GLY A 169 -10.23 35.34 -2.72
C GLY A 169 -11.63 35.35 -3.37
N GLN A 170 -12.34 34.22 -3.36
CA GLN A 170 -13.73 34.17 -3.85
C GLN A 170 -14.71 34.88 -2.92
N LEU A 171 -14.53 34.77 -1.60
CA LEU A 171 -15.30 35.52 -0.60
C LEU A 171 -15.12 37.02 -0.78
N LYS A 172 -13.87 37.51 -0.84
CA LYS A 172 -13.57 38.93 -1.07
C LYS A 172 -14.13 39.48 -2.41
N ARG A 173 -14.24 38.66 -3.45
CA ARG A 173 -14.86 39.05 -4.71
C ARG A 173 -16.38 39.14 -4.62
N ARG A 174 -17.04 38.29 -3.83
CA ARG A 174 -18.47 38.36 -3.58
C ARG A 174 -18.85 39.61 -2.77
N GLU A 175 -18.11 39.87 -1.70
CA GLU A 175 -18.30 41.08 -0.88
C GLU A 175 -18.21 42.39 -1.70
N ARG A 176 -17.23 42.46 -2.67
CA ARG A 176 -17.09 43.62 -3.56
C ARG A 176 -18.15 43.74 -4.67
N SER A 177 -18.92 42.70 -4.93
CA SER A 177 -20.00 42.71 -5.93
C SER A 177 -21.36 43.00 -5.33
N GLU A 178 -21.43 43.07 -4.01
CA GLU A 178 -22.65 43.39 -3.23
C GLU A 178 -22.61 44.84 -2.67
N GLU A 179 -21.50 45.58 -2.88
CA GLU A 179 -21.37 47.04 -2.68
C GLU A 179 -21.63 47.77 -4.01
#